data_40e131420dbe85be83b208899dabe2c1
#
_entry.id   40e131420dbe85be83b208899dabe2c1
#
_cell.length_a   1.000
_cell.length_b   1.000
_cell.length_c   1.000
_cell.angle_alpha   90.00
_cell.angle_beta   90.00
_cell.angle_gamma   90.00
#
_symmetry.space_group_name_H-M   'P 1'
#
loop_
_entity.id
_entity.type
_entity.pdbx_description
1 polymer ?
#
loop_
_entity_poly.entity_id
_entity_poly.type
_entity_poly.pdbx_seq_one_letter_code
_entity_poly.pdbx_strand_id
1 'polypeptide(L)'
;MGAAESKGGASGRPAHVAVGVGTFLRRHWRWAAGVSALVVGAALLTAFHGRRLAALVTPYPHDLAQVSFAVAGDVIPHEPVRAAAKAAGDGEPGWAALFADVADVFEAADFGFVNMETPVAPAHSHGTKPFLFDAPVDLPLALKASGIKIVSFANNHVMDQGWAGFQESREHLKEIGLLFAGTSDNTATAWQPVITETNGIKVGWLGMTRWLNGNRNPEKDDQPHVNFFPYPGEANGAPGADEATVLAAVKAARAQCDLLVISVHWGVEYATAPRPEDVDIAHKMLEAGATVIVGAHPHVLQPIETYKTQDGRDTVIFYSLGNFLSNQSRTYVDGLNPDSNGEPRDEMIGQFSAVKRDYGPAGVRVELGHVGVLPVWEENNRNEVAAGREKKPVIRPVLIDREIPVLEARLNELEKAAGMSAGIPAAPAGAPSADMPPGTKSAAPGQGSVGLTADEKKEFVEVTKRLKLLTDRRAQILARAGDDYVTAPPKLPAKP
;
A
#
# COMPACT_ATOMS: atom_id res chain seq x y z
N MET A 1 48.22 -98.71 -26.43
CA MET A 1 47.64 -98.77 -27.77
C MET A 1 47.01 -97.46 -28.02
N GLY A 2 47.50 -96.68 -28.73
CA GLY A 2 47.63 -96.32 -30.11
C GLY A 2 47.17 -94.91 -30.21
N ALA A 3 48.01 -93.99 -30.45
CA ALA A 3 48.37 -93.36 -31.71
C ALA A 3 47.24 -92.40 -32.20
N ALA A 4 47.44 -91.27 -32.55
CA ALA A 4 48.30 -90.42 -33.35
C ALA A 4 47.53 -89.14 -33.71
N GLU A 5 48.24 -88.05 -33.71
CA GLU A 5 48.35 -87.01 -34.77
C GLU A 5 47.06 -86.43 -35.37
N SER A 6 46.93 -85.11 -35.64
CA SER A 6 47.84 -84.08 -36.17
C SER A 6 47.18 -82.69 -36.25
N LYS A 7 47.98 -81.66 -36.17
CA LYS A 7 47.98 -80.41 -36.93
C LYS A 7 46.65 -79.64 -37.13
N GLY A 8 46.50 -78.37 -36.94
CA GLY A 8 47.32 -77.20 -37.09
C GLY A 8 46.42 -75.98 -37.33
N GLY A 9 46.86 -74.80 -37.13
CA GLY A 9 46.21 -73.59 -37.62
C GLY A 9 46.19 -72.40 -36.61
N ALA A 10 47.12 -71.57 -36.79
CA ALA A 10 47.24 -70.28 -36.12
C ALA A 10 46.18 -69.29 -36.49
N SER A 11 45.74 -68.48 -35.56
CA SER A 11 45.69 -67.03 -35.82
C SER A 11 45.15 -66.28 -34.59
N GLY A 12 45.91 -65.37 -34.15
CA GLY A 12 45.56 -63.99 -33.97
C GLY A 12 44.85 -63.59 -32.68
N ARG A 13 45.60 -63.32 -31.64
CA ARG A 13 45.13 -62.51 -30.50
C ARG A 13 45.03 -61.02 -30.92
N PRO A 14 43.99 -60.29 -30.44
CA PRO A 14 44.17 -58.92 -30.03
C PRO A 14 43.83 -58.79 -28.55
N ALA A 15 44.84 -58.85 -27.75
CA ALA A 15 44.80 -58.52 -26.33
C ALA A 15 45.82 -57.39 -26.09
N HIS A 16 45.43 -56.13 -26.20
CA HIS A 16 46.19 -55.03 -25.64
C HIS A 16 45.49 -53.62 -25.69
N VAL A 17 44.16 -53.52 -25.82
CA VAL A 17 43.48 -52.20 -25.76
C VAL A 17 42.68 -51.97 -24.47
N ALA A 18 42.37 -53.00 -23.69
CA ALA A 18 41.54 -52.87 -22.50
C ALA A 18 42.23 -52.41 -21.22
N VAL A 19 43.60 -52.42 -21.17
CA VAL A 19 44.35 -52.09 -19.95
C VAL A 19 44.67 -50.62 -19.83
N GLY A 20 44.66 -49.85 -20.93
CA GLY A 20 45.00 -48.41 -20.94
C GLY A 20 43.92 -47.48 -20.40
N VAL A 21 42.65 -47.79 -20.66
CA VAL A 21 41.51 -46.92 -20.30
C VAL A 21 41.19 -47.04 -18.78
N GLY A 22 41.30 -48.23 -18.23
CA GLY A 22 41.07 -48.45 -16.80
C GLY A 22 42.06 -47.79 -15.86
N THR A 23 43.35 -47.72 -16.32
CA THR A 23 44.42 -47.06 -15.55
C THR A 23 44.41 -45.54 -15.70
N PHE A 24 44.00 -45.01 -16.88
CA PHE A 24 43.82 -43.58 -17.08
C PHE A 24 42.65 -43.07 -16.25
N LEU A 25 41.48 -43.76 -16.24
CA LEU A 25 40.35 -43.42 -15.42
C LEU A 25 40.64 -43.51 -13.90
N ARG A 26 41.42 -44.50 -13.45
CA ARG A 26 41.80 -44.63 -12.04
C ARG A 26 42.81 -43.56 -11.59
N ARG A 27 43.65 -43.03 -12.51
CA ARG A 27 44.66 -42.01 -12.19
C ARG A 27 44.03 -40.61 -12.11
N HIS A 28 42.92 -40.34 -12.84
CA HIS A 28 42.31 -39.02 -12.93
C HIS A 28 40.98 -38.91 -12.14
N TRP A 29 40.37 -40.01 -11.68
CA TRP A 29 39.12 -39.97 -10.93
C TRP A 29 39.24 -39.17 -9.62
N ARG A 30 40.40 -39.20 -8.96
CA ARG A 30 40.68 -38.40 -7.75
C ARG A 30 40.71 -36.91 -8.05
N TRP A 31 41.20 -36.53 -9.20
CA TRP A 31 41.20 -35.15 -9.68
C TRP A 31 39.79 -34.74 -10.09
N ALA A 32 39.04 -35.54 -10.80
CA ALA A 32 37.67 -35.29 -11.15
C ALA A 32 36.76 -35.22 -9.91
N ALA A 33 36.93 -36.11 -8.94
CA ALA A 33 36.24 -36.08 -7.66
C ALA A 33 36.57 -34.84 -6.83
N GLY A 34 37.87 -34.43 -6.82
CA GLY A 34 38.30 -33.20 -6.15
C GLY A 34 37.73 -31.94 -6.77
N VAL A 35 37.72 -31.85 -8.10
CA VAL A 35 37.10 -30.72 -8.84
C VAL A 35 35.58 -30.69 -8.62
N SER A 36 34.92 -31.84 -8.68
CA SER A 36 33.47 -31.94 -8.41
C SER A 36 33.15 -31.54 -6.97
N ALA A 37 33.93 -31.96 -5.98
CA ALA A 37 33.76 -31.59 -4.59
C ALA A 37 33.97 -30.07 -4.37
N LEU A 38 34.95 -29.46 -5.06
CA LEU A 38 35.18 -28.01 -5.06
C LEU A 38 34.02 -27.24 -5.69
N VAL A 39 33.51 -27.71 -6.84
CA VAL A 39 32.36 -27.08 -7.50
C VAL A 39 31.08 -27.21 -6.65
N VAL A 40 30.81 -28.38 -6.06
CA VAL A 40 29.70 -28.60 -5.16
C VAL A 40 29.86 -27.77 -3.87
N GLY A 41 31.09 -27.75 -3.31
CA GLY A 41 31.37 -26.90 -2.15
C GLY A 41 31.18 -25.41 -2.44
N ALA A 42 31.64 -24.94 -3.60
CA ALA A 42 31.43 -23.56 -4.03
C ALA A 42 29.93 -23.26 -4.27
N ALA A 43 29.20 -24.19 -4.88
CA ALA A 43 27.74 -24.06 -5.08
C ALA A 43 26.95 -24.04 -3.76
N LEU A 44 27.34 -24.89 -2.81
CA LEU A 44 26.75 -24.91 -1.47
C LEU A 44 27.11 -23.64 -0.68
N LEU A 45 28.36 -23.16 -0.75
CA LEU A 45 28.76 -21.90 -0.17
C LEU A 45 28.01 -20.71 -0.79
N THR A 46 27.79 -20.74 -2.11
CA THR A 46 27.00 -19.69 -2.79
C THR A 46 25.51 -19.78 -2.42
N ALA A 47 24.95 -20.96 -2.27
CA ALA A 47 23.56 -21.15 -1.85
C ALA A 47 23.33 -20.72 -0.40
N PHE A 48 24.26 -21.08 0.52
CA PHE A 48 24.12 -20.76 1.95
C PHE A 48 24.64 -19.35 2.33
N HIS A 49 25.58 -18.80 1.56
CA HIS A 49 26.25 -17.53 1.86
C HIS A 49 26.24 -16.56 0.65
N GLY A 50 25.42 -16.78 -0.35
CA GLY A 50 25.46 -16.07 -1.64
C GLY A 50 25.50 -14.55 -1.49
N ARG A 51 24.70 -13.96 -0.59
CA ARG A 51 24.75 -12.52 -0.28
C ARG A 51 26.04 -12.12 0.42
N ARG A 52 26.56 -12.94 1.33
CA ARG A 52 27.82 -12.66 2.05
C ARG A 52 29.06 -12.81 1.15
N LEU A 53 29.06 -13.78 0.25
CA LEU A 53 30.16 -13.96 -0.75
C LEU A 53 30.14 -12.85 -1.81
N ALA A 54 28.96 -12.43 -2.26
CA ALA A 54 28.82 -11.26 -3.13
C ALA A 54 29.33 -10.00 -2.45
N ALA A 55 29.05 -9.82 -1.15
CA ALA A 55 29.53 -8.70 -0.35
C ALA A 55 31.06 -8.63 -0.22
N LEU A 56 31.76 -9.75 -0.34
CA LEU A 56 33.25 -9.78 -0.29
C LEU A 56 33.90 -9.28 -1.59
N VAL A 57 33.18 -9.26 -2.70
CA VAL A 57 33.72 -8.91 -4.03
C VAL A 57 33.09 -7.66 -4.64
N THR A 58 32.01 -7.14 -4.03
CA THR A 58 31.34 -5.90 -4.47
C THR A 58 31.72 -4.73 -3.56
N PRO A 59 31.86 -3.51 -4.09
CA PRO A 59 32.13 -2.33 -3.26
C PRO A 59 30.90 -1.99 -2.37
N TYR A 60 31.14 -1.46 -1.19
CA TYR A 60 30.09 -0.97 -0.29
C TYR A 60 29.26 0.17 -0.91
N PRO A 61 27.98 0.35 -0.52
CA PRO A 61 27.24 -0.41 0.50
C PRO A 61 26.62 -1.72 -0.03
N HIS A 62 26.33 -2.66 0.89
CA HIS A 62 25.61 -3.90 0.58
C HIS A 62 24.26 -3.94 1.27
N ASP A 63 23.20 -4.21 0.52
CA ASP A 63 21.86 -4.41 1.08
C ASP A 63 21.81 -5.75 1.82
N LEU A 64 21.55 -5.70 3.13
CA LEU A 64 21.46 -6.87 3.99
C LEU A 64 20.03 -7.39 4.14
N ALA A 65 19.07 -6.48 4.24
CA ALA A 65 17.66 -6.76 4.44
C ALA A 65 16.80 -5.58 3.97
N GLN A 66 15.54 -5.88 3.69
CA GLN A 66 14.54 -4.88 3.33
C GLN A 66 13.21 -5.23 3.99
N VAL A 67 12.44 -4.20 4.33
CA VAL A 67 11.05 -4.27 4.77
C VAL A 67 10.23 -3.29 3.94
N SER A 68 9.07 -3.72 3.49
CA SER A 68 8.17 -2.97 2.63
C SER A 68 6.89 -2.56 3.36
N PHE A 69 6.34 -1.40 3.00
CA PHE A 69 5.17 -0.80 3.63
C PHE A 69 4.16 -0.37 2.58
N ALA A 70 2.88 -0.58 2.88
CA ALA A 70 1.75 0.01 2.17
C ALA A 70 0.89 0.73 3.22
N VAL A 71 0.67 2.03 3.03
CA VAL A 71 -0.05 2.88 3.98
C VAL A 71 -1.19 3.60 3.28
N ALA A 72 -2.36 3.66 3.91
CA ALA A 72 -3.50 4.38 3.36
C ALA A 72 -4.17 5.26 4.42
N GLY A 73 -5.13 6.07 3.99
CA GLY A 73 -5.78 7.10 4.78
C GLY A 73 -6.90 6.60 5.71
N ASP A 74 -7.99 7.37 5.76
CA ASP A 74 -9.03 7.26 6.77
C ASP A 74 -10.06 6.17 6.40
N VAL A 75 -10.31 5.26 7.34
CA VAL A 75 -11.38 4.25 7.26
C VAL A 75 -12.53 4.68 8.15
N ILE A 76 -13.64 5.09 7.53
CA ILE A 76 -14.81 5.65 8.21
C ILE A 76 -16.05 4.83 7.87
N PRO A 77 -16.63 4.07 8.79
CA PRO A 77 -17.77 3.19 8.54
C PRO A 77 -19.10 3.96 8.56
N HIS A 78 -19.23 4.98 7.72
CA HIS A 78 -20.49 5.67 7.52
C HIS A 78 -21.64 4.67 7.28
N GLU A 79 -22.87 5.03 7.61
CA GLU A 79 -24.02 4.12 7.42
C GLU A 79 -24.15 3.59 5.97
N PRO A 80 -23.91 4.38 4.90
CA PRO A 80 -23.90 3.83 3.54
C PRO A 80 -22.75 2.84 3.28
N VAL A 81 -21.59 2.99 3.93
CA VAL A 81 -20.48 2.03 3.84
C VAL A 81 -20.90 0.70 4.48
N ARG A 82 -21.53 0.76 5.66
CA ARG A 82 -22.08 -0.43 6.35
C ARG A 82 -23.15 -1.12 5.48
N ALA A 83 -24.01 -0.33 4.80
CA ALA A 83 -24.98 -0.87 3.86
C ALA A 83 -24.33 -1.53 2.64
N ALA A 84 -23.24 -0.97 2.13
CA ALA A 84 -22.47 -1.57 1.03
C ALA A 84 -21.80 -2.89 1.47
N ALA A 85 -21.18 -2.94 2.65
CA ALA A 85 -20.64 -4.16 3.22
C ALA A 85 -21.70 -5.25 3.38
N LYS A 86 -22.86 -4.91 3.93
CA LYS A 86 -24.00 -5.84 4.04
C LYS A 86 -24.51 -6.32 2.67
N ALA A 87 -24.55 -5.46 1.65
CA ALA A 87 -24.95 -5.83 0.30
C ALA A 87 -23.93 -6.73 -0.41
N ALA A 88 -22.66 -6.64 -0.05
CA ALA A 88 -21.58 -7.50 -0.54
C ALA A 88 -21.57 -8.88 0.16
N GLY A 89 -22.10 -8.97 1.39
CA GLY A 89 -22.20 -10.21 2.19
C GLY A 89 -22.56 -9.86 3.63
N ASP A 90 -22.66 -10.85 4.52
CA ASP A 90 -22.86 -10.62 5.96
C ASP A 90 -21.56 -10.84 6.72
N GLY A 91 -21.35 -10.03 7.78
CA GLY A 91 -20.18 -10.12 8.64
C GLY A 91 -18.88 -9.72 7.97
N GLU A 92 -17.76 -10.26 8.46
CA GLU A 92 -16.43 -9.98 7.96
C GLU A 92 -16.27 -10.19 6.44
N PRO A 93 -16.77 -11.28 5.82
CA PRO A 93 -16.66 -11.46 4.38
C PRO A 93 -17.29 -10.33 3.56
N GLY A 94 -18.35 -9.70 4.05
CA GLY A 94 -18.96 -8.54 3.40
C GLY A 94 -18.08 -7.29 3.46
N TRP A 95 -17.42 -7.07 4.59
CA TRP A 95 -16.46 -6.00 4.74
C TRP A 95 -15.19 -6.25 3.94
N ALA A 96 -14.65 -7.48 3.93
CA ALA A 96 -13.47 -7.83 3.15
C ALA A 96 -13.69 -7.64 1.64
N ALA A 97 -14.92 -7.87 1.15
CA ALA A 97 -15.26 -7.63 -0.26
C ALA A 97 -15.10 -6.15 -0.67
N LEU A 98 -15.21 -5.20 0.26
CA LEU A 98 -14.99 -3.77 -0.05
C LEU A 98 -13.51 -3.50 -0.37
N PHE A 99 -12.57 -4.27 0.19
CA PHE A 99 -11.13 -4.10 0.00
C PHE A 99 -10.55 -5.00 -1.10
N ALA A 100 -11.38 -5.82 -1.78
CA ALA A 100 -10.90 -6.86 -2.69
C ALA A 100 -9.98 -6.35 -3.82
N ASP A 101 -10.22 -5.12 -4.33
CA ASP A 101 -9.43 -4.55 -5.42
C ASP A 101 -8.05 -4.03 -4.98
N VAL A 102 -7.82 -3.90 -3.68
CA VAL A 102 -6.59 -3.31 -3.11
C VAL A 102 -5.88 -4.25 -2.12
N ALA A 103 -6.52 -5.34 -1.69
CA ALA A 103 -5.99 -6.24 -0.66
C ALA A 103 -4.60 -6.80 -1.00
N ASP A 104 -4.39 -7.19 -2.26
CA ASP A 104 -3.11 -7.74 -2.72
C ASP A 104 -1.93 -6.76 -2.60
N VAL A 105 -2.19 -5.44 -2.59
CA VAL A 105 -1.16 -4.41 -2.33
C VAL A 105 -0.65 -4.51 -0.90
N PHE A 106 -1.57 -4.65 0.06
CA PHE A 106 -1.23 -4.76 1.48
C PHE A 106 -0.68 -6.15 1.83
N GLU A 107 -1.20 -7.21 1.21
CA GLU A 107 -0.69 -8.58 1.36
C GLU A 107 0.75 -8.72 0.84
N ALA A 108 1.09 -8.00 -0.24
CA ALA A 108 2.43 -7.99 -0.80
C ALA A 108 3.45 -7.21 0.06
N ALA A 109 2.98 -6.32 0.94
CA ALA A 109 3.81 -5.55 1.84
C ALA A 109 4.09 -6.32 3.14
N ASP A 110 5.27 -6.10 3.74
CA ASP A 110 5.55 -6.62 5.09
C ASP A 110 4.64 -5.97 6.13
N PHE A 111 4.26 -4.71 5.93
CA PHE A 111 3.33 -3.97 6.79
C PHE A 111 2.29 -3.20 5.98
N GLY A 112 1.00 -3.59 6.12
CA GLY A 112 -0.15 -2.79 5.74
C GLY A 112 -0.60 -1.91 6.90
N PHE A 113 -0.92 -0.63 6.63
CA PHE A 113 -1.33 0.35 7.62
C PHE A 113 -2.49 1.23 7.11
N VAL A 114 -3.44 1.57 8.00
CA VAL A 114 -4.50 2.58 7.76
C VAL A 114 -4.78 3.39 9.03
N ASN A 115 -5.41 4.57 8.89
CA ASN A 115 -6.04 5.24 10.02
C ASN A 115 -7.46 4.70 10.23
N MET A 116 -7.71 4.00 11.33
CA MET A 116 -9.03 3.48 11.67
C MET A 116 -9.80 4.56 12.46
N GLU A 117 -10.57 5.38 11.73
CA GLU A 117 -11.24 6.57 12.28
C GLU A 117 -12.63 6.25 12.79
N THR A 118 -12.68 5.31 13.74
CA THR A 118 -13.91 4.85 14.37
C THR A 118 -13.61 4.01 15.60
N PRO A 119 -14.42 4.05 16.65
CA PRO A 119 -14.43 3.00 17.66
C PRO A 119 -15.04 1.70 17.14
N VAL A 120 -14.83 0.62 17.87
CA VAL A 120 -15.39 -0.72 17.66
C VAL A 120 -16.02 -1.16 18.98
N ALA A 121 -17.22 -0.69 19.25
CA ALA A 121 -17.81 -0.76 20.59
C ALA A 121 -19.29 -1.20 20.59
N PRO A 122 -19.63 -2.37 19.99
CA PRO A 122 -21.02 -2.80 19.86
C PRO A 122 -21.75 -2.95 21.21
N ALA A 123 -21.05 -3.26 22.31
CA ALA A 123 -21.65 -3.40 23.63
C ALA A 123 -21.92 -2.05 24.33
N HIS A 124 -21.16 -1.01 24.00
CA HIS A 124 -21.29 0.35 24.54
C HIS A 124 -21.74 1.36 23.47
N SER A 125 -22.32 0.88 22.38
CA SER A 125 -22.77 1.74 21.29
C SER A 125 -23.90 2.67 21.72
N HIS A 126 -23.70 3.96 21.48
CA HIS A 126 -24.76 4.98 21.57
C HIS A 126 -25.49 5.18 20.24
N GLY A 127 -25.27 4.27 19.29
CA GLY A 127 -25.75 4.33 17.92
C GLY A 127 -24.85 5.17 17.03
N THR A 128 -25.10 5.06 15.72
CA THR A 128 -24.43 5.86 14.69
C THR A 128 -25.32 7.04 14.28
N LYS A 129 -24.71 8.18 14.06
CA LYS A 129 -25.32 9.41 13.54
C LYS A 129 -24.35 10.04 12.55
N PRO A 130 -24.76 11.03 11.76
CA PRO A 130 -23.78 11.85 11.06
C PRO A 130 -22.73 12.36 12.07
N PHE A 131 -21.44 12.07 11.79
CA PHE A 131 -20.30 12.45 12.63
C PHE A 131 -20.22 11.78 14.01
N LEU A 132 -20.93 10.68 14.23
CA LEU A 132 -20.78 9.79 15.40
C LEU A 132 -20.67 8.37 14.90
N PHE A 133 -19.48 7.79 15.01
CA PHE A 133 -19.15 6.50 14.41
C PHE A 133 -19.10 5.37 15.45
N ASP A 134 -19.33 4.17 14.95
CA ASP A 134 -19.13 2.91 15.64
C ASP A 134 -19.03 1.79 14.59
N ALA A 135 -17.97 1.06 14.54
CA ALA A 135 -17.80 -0.05 13.62
C ALA A 135 -18.21 -1.38 14.27
N PRO A 136 -18.75 -2.33 13.50
CA PRO A 136 -18.83 -3.71 13.97
C PRO A 136 -17.43 -4.33 14.03
N VAL A 137 -17.27 -5.39 14.81
CA VAL A 137 -16.02 -6.15 14.95
C VAL A 137 -15.54 -6.73 13.60
N ASP A 138 -16.48 -6.96 12.68
CA ASP A 138 -16.20 -7.44 11.32
C ASP A 138 -15.29 -6.50 10.52
N LEU A 139 -15.34 -5.18 10.76
CA LEU A 139 -14.48 -4.23 10.04
C LEU A 139 -12.98 -4.43 10.34
N PRO A 140 -12.50 -4.42 11.59
CA PRO A 140 -11.09 -4.68 11.86
C PRO A 140 -10.66 -6.11 11.51
N LEU A 141 -11.55 -7.10 11.56
CA LEU A 141 -11.29 -8.44 11.03
C LEU A 141 -11.04 -8.41 9.53
N ALA A 142 -11.87 -7.70 8.76
CA ALA A 142 -11.71 -7.55 7.33
C ALA A 142 -10.44 -6.77 6.96
N LEU A 143 -10.11 -5.70 7.69
CA LEU A 143 -8.85 -4.99 7.52
C LEU A 143 -7.64 -5.93 7.68
N LYS A 144 -7.65 -6.74 8.75
CA LYS A 144 -6.60 -7.74 8.98
C LYS A 144 -6.55 -8.79 7.87
N ALA A 145 -7.70 -9.30 7.43
CA ALA A 145 -7.79 -10.26 6.33
C ALA A 145 -7.27 -9.69 5.01
N SER A 146 -7.40 -8.38 4.79
CA SER A 146 -6.88 -7.67 3.60
C SER A 146 -5.40 -7.26 3.71
N GLY A 147 -4.63 -7.79 4.66
CA GLY A 147 -3.20 -7.52 4.79
C GLY A 147 -2.82 -6.34 5.68
N ILE A 148 -3.79 -5.62 6.27
CA ILE A 148 -3.50 -4.58 7.27
C ILE A 148 -3.03 -5.22 8.56
N LYS A 149 -1.83 -4.87 9.02
CA LYS A 149 -1.21 -5.45 10.23
C LYS A 149 -1.21 -4.51 11.42
N ILE A 150 -1.30 -3.21 11.15
CA ILE A 150 -1.31 -2.17 12.16
C ILE A 150 -2.21 -1.01 11.74
N VAL A 151 -2.89 -0.39 12.69
CA VAL A 151 -3.72 0.80 12.46
C VAL A 151 -3.29 1.95 13.37
N SER A 152 -3.51 3.20 12.93
CA SER A 152 -3.61 4.32 13.85
C SER A 152 -4.96 4.27 14.54
N PHE A 153 -4.96 4.38 15.86
CA PHE A 153 -6.16 4.46 16.67
C PHE A 153 -6.16 5.74 17.55
N ALA A 154 -5.41 6.76 17.13
CA ALA A 154 -5.43 8.10 17.69
C ALA A 154 -5.99 9.06 16.64
N ASN A 155 -7.27 9.37 16.74
CA ASN A 155 -8.00 10.28 15.88
C ASN A 155 -9.12 10.99 16.65
N ASN A 156 -9.82 11.92 16.02
CA ASN A 156 -10.87 12.70 16.65
C ASN A 156 -12.12 11.88 17.00
N HIS A 157 -12.35 10.74 16.31
CA HIS A 157 -13.50 9.84 16.49
C HIS A 157 -13.27 8.67 17.45
N VAL A 158 -12.05 8.50 17.96
CA VAL A 158 -11.68 7.37 18.83
C VAL A 158 -12.55 7.22 20.07
N MET A 159 -13.15 8.31 20.55
CA MET A 159 -14.03 8.35 21.72
C MET A 159 -15.51 8.64 21.38
N ASP A 160 -15.96 8.43 20.17
CA ASP A 160 -17.36 8.68 19.74
C ASP A 160 -18.38 7.88 20.56
N GLN A 161 -18.01 6.71 21.05
CA GLN A 161 -18.83 5.88 21.93
C GLN A 161 -18.45 6.05 23.43
N GLY A 162 -17.88 7.21 23.75
CA GLY A 162 -17.44 7.54 25.10
C GLY A 162 -16.25 6.70 25.56
N TRP A 163 -15.90 6.85 26.84
CA TRP A 163 -14.72 6.18 27.38
C TRP A 163 -14.88 4.65 27.45
N ALA A 164 -16.07 4.14 27.79
CA ALA A 164 -16.34 2.70 27.81
C ALA A 164 -16.21 2.08 26.40
N GLY A 165 -16.73 2.76 25.38
CA GLY A 165 -16.56 2.32 23.99
C GLY A 165 -15.11 2.39 23.52
N PHE A 166 -14.33 3.37 23.97
CA PHE A 166 -12.90 3.43 23.70
C PHE A 166 -12.15 2.24 24.31
N GLN A 167 -12.46 1.85 25.54
CA GLN A 167 -11.87 0.67 26.16
C GLN A 167 -12.25 -0.61 25.43
N GLU A 168 -13.54 -0.83 25.16
CA GLU A 168 -14.05 -1.97 24.40
C GLU A 168 -13.36 -2.10 23.04
N SER A 169 -13.21 -0.99 22.32
CA SER A 169 -12.52 -0.96 21.02
C SER A 169 -11.09 -1.48 21.12
N ARG A 170 -10.35 -1.05 22.15
CA ARG A 170 -8.97 -1.50 22.37
C ARG A 170 -8.89 -2.98 22.72
N GLU A 171 -9.87 -3.49 23.48
CA GLU A 171 -9.98 -4.91 23.81
C GLU A 171 -10.23 -5.74 22.54
N HIS A 172 -11.18 -5.34 21.70
CA HIS A 172 -11.43 -6.00 20.42
C HIS A 172 -10.19 -6.01 19.51
N LEU A 173 -9.48 -4.89 19.38
CA LEU A 173 -8.25 -4.86 18.57
C LEU A 173 -7.17 -5.81 19.11
N LYS A 174 -7.03 -5.91 20.45
CA LYS A 174 -6.11 -6.87 21.10
C LYS A 174 -6.54 -8.32 20.84
N GLU A 175 -7.82 -8.64 20.99
CA GLU A 175 -8.39 -9.98 20.77
C GLU A 175 -8.23 -10.44 19.31
N ILE A 176 -8.48 -9.54 18.37
CA ILE A 176 -8.27 -9.76 16.93
C ILE A 176 -6.78 -9.95 16.62
N GLY A 177 -5.90 -9.37 17.45
CA GLY A 177 -4.47 -9.31 17.20
C GLY A 177 -4.13 -8.38 16.02
N LEU A 178 -4.90 -7.30 15.84
CA LEU A 178 -4.56 -6.18 14.98
C LEU A 178 -3.79 -5.17 15.82
N LEU A 179 -2.56 -4.87 15.44
CA LEU A 179 -1.74 -3.91 16.16
C LEU A 179 -2.33 -2.50 16.01
N PHE A 180 -2.20 -1.68 17.03
CA PHE A 180 -2.68 -0.31 16.97
C PHE A 180 -1.77 0.64 17.73
N ALA A 181 -1.48 1.78 17.13
CA ALA A 181 -0.65 2.84 17.68
C ALA A 181 -1.50 4.05 18.11
N GLY A 182 -0.98 4.84 19.03
CA GLY A 182 -1.58 6.12 19.42
C GLY A 182 -2.43 6.10 20.67
N THR A 183 -2.55 4.93 21.32
CA THR A 183 -3.21 4.78 22.61
C THR A 183 -2.37 3.94 23.56
N SER A 184 -2.54 4.13 24.86
CA SER A 184 -1.79 3.42 25.90
C SER A 184 -2.73 2.80 26.93
N ASP A 185 -2.24 1.85 27.73
CA ASP A 185 -3.01 1.23 28.81
C ASP A 185 -3.10 2.14 30.05
N ASN A 186 -2.16 3.09 30.19
CA ASN A 186 -2.06 4.02 31.31
C ASN A 186 -1.09 5.17 30.95
N THR A 187 -0.95 6.15 31.83
CA THR A 187 -0.03 7.29 31.61
C THR A 187 1.43 6.87 31.56
N ALA A 188 1.85 5.83 32.28
CA ALA A 188 3.25 5.35 32.27
C ALA A 188 3.65 4.72 30.95
N THR A 189 2.70 4.20 30.18
CA THR A 189 2.90 3.64 28.84
C THR A 189 2.46 4.58 27.73
N ALA A 190 1.99 5.78 28.06
CA ALA A 190 1.67 6.82 27.08
C ALA A 190 2.90 7.18 26.24
N TRP A 191 2.67 7.45 24.95
CA TRP A 191 3.73 7.83 24.01
C TRP A 191 4.79 6.75 23.74
N GLN A 192 4.57 5.51 24.20
CA GLN A 192 5.45 4.41 23.82
C GLN A 192 5.12 3.92 22.40
N PRO A 193 6.13 3.62 21.56
CA PRO A 193 5.89 3.06 20.26
C PRO A 193 5.45 1.59 20.34
N VAL A 194 4.63 1.16 19.40
CA VAL A 194 4.47 -0.26 19.11
C VAL A 194 5.70 -0.70 18.31
N ILE A 195 6.42 -1.70 18.80
CA ILE A 195 7.62 -2.21 18.13
C ILE A 195 7.27 -3.51 17.40
N THR A 196 7.59 -3.54 16.11
CA THR A 196 7.53 -4.74 15.25
C THR A 196 8.92 -5.06 14.73
N GLU A 197 9.18 -6.33 14.41
CA GLU A 197 10.46 -6.74 13.84
C GLU A 197 10.22 -7.69 12.66
N THR A 198 10.81 -7.38 11.51
CA THR A 198 10.76 -8.21 10.31
C THR A 198 12.11 -8.12 9.61
N ASN A 199 12.64 -9.26 9.15
CA ASN A 199 13.93 -9.35 8.45
C ASN A 199 15.10 -8.74 9.26
N GLY A 200 15.04 -8.73 10.61
CA GLY A 200 16.06 -8.15 11.47
C GLY A 200 16.10 -6.62 11.42
N ILE A 201 14.99 -5.98 11.04
CA ILE A 201 14.75 -4.54 11.10
C ILE A 201 13.63 -4.30 12.11
N LYS A 202 13.90 -3.50 13.15
CA LYS A 202 12.91 -3.06 14.13
C LYS A 202 12.22 -1.79 13.64
N VAL A 203 10.91 -1.84 13.53
CA VAL A 203 10.06 -0.70 13.16
C VAL A 203 9.27 -0.25 14.36
N GLY A 204 9.40 1.01 14.72
CA GLY A 204 8.59 1.68 15.73
C GLY A 204 7.39 2.39 15.09
N TRP A 205 6.23 2.27 15.73
CA TRP A 205 4.99 2.92 15.30
C TRP A 205 4.47 3.80 16.43
N LEU A 206 4.39 5.11 16.19
CA LEU A 206 3.88 6.08 17.16
C LEU A 206 2.69 6.81 16.54
N GLY A 207 1.53 6.75 17.18
CA GLY A 207 0.33 7.47 16.75
C GLY A 207 0.01 8.65 17.64
N MET A 208 -0.61 9.70 17.11
CA MET A 208 -1.11 10.83 17.87
C MET A 208 -2.22 11.58 17.13
N THR A 209 -3.01 12.35 17.85
CA THR A 209 -4.08 13.19 17.29
C THR A 209 -4.04 14.61 17.83
N ARG A 210 -4.44 15.57 16.97
CA ARG A 210 -4.64 16.97 17.34
C ARG A 210 -6.04 17.25 17.90
N TRP A 211 -6.99 16.32 17.72
CA TRP A 211 -8.41 16.52 18.05
C TRP A 211 -8.99 15.32 18.79
N LEU A 212 -9.95 15.59 19.70
CA LEU A 212 -10.76 14.57 20.37
C LEU A 212 -12.25 14.91 20.34
N ASN A 213 -12.69 15.78 19.42
CA ASN A 213 -14.11 16.17 19.26
C ASN A 213 -14.80 16.58 20.57
N GLY A 214 -14.08 17.34 21.42
CA GLY A 214 -14.57 17.78 22.73
C GLY A 214 -14.45 16.72 23.83
N ASN A 215 -14.02 15.51 23.53
CA ASN A 215 -13.66 14.50 24.52
C ASN A 215 -12.31 14.82 25.17
N ARG A 216 -12.00 14.10 26.24
CA ARG A 216 -10.74 14.23 26.99
C ARG A 216 -10.26 12.88 27.48
N ASN A 217 -8.97 12.74 27.66
CA ASN A 217 -8.39 11.61 28.38
C ASN A 217 -8.92 11.57 29.84
N PRO A 218 -9.03 10.39 30.43
CA PRO A 218 -9.38 10.27 31.84
C PRO A 218 -8.32 10.94 32.73
N GLU A 219 -8.73 11.37 33.93
CA GLU A 219 -7.83 11.99 34.89
C GLU A 219 -6.95 10.99 35.69
N LYS A 220 -7.34 9.70 35.62
CA LYS A 220 -6.65 8.64 36.37
C LYS A 220 -5.48 8.07 35.59
N ASP A 221 -4.34 8.00 36.25
CA ASP A 221 -3.10 7.51 35.63
C ASP A 221 -3.12 6.03 35.27
N ASP A 222 -3.96 5.22 35.91
CA ASP A 222 -4.10 3.78 35.64
C ASP A 222 -5.11 3.42 34.54
N GLN A 223 -5.62 4.42 33.83
CA GLN A 223 -6.60 4.25 32.77
C GLN A 223 -5.97 4.42 31.39
N PRO A 224 -6.56 3.81 30.33
CA PRO A 224 -6.13 4.02 28.96
C PRO A 224 -6.21 5.48 28.50
N HIS A 225 -5.20 5.91 27.74
CA HIS A 225 -5.09 7.26 27.21
C HIS A 225 -4.88 7.24 25.68
N VAL A 226 -5.36 8.29 25.02
CA VAL A 226 -5.02 8.63 23.63
C VAL A 226 -3.81 9.58 23.67
N ASN A 227 -2.85 9.39 22.75
CA ASN A 227 -1.76 10.34 22.57
C ASN A 227 -2.33 11.63 21.95
N PHE A 228 -2.74 12.54 22.79
CA PHE A 228 -3.38 13.79 22.43
C PHE A 228 -2.39 14.94 22.48
N PHE A 229 -2.23 15.62 21.33
CA PHE A 229 -1.33 16.76 21.15
C PHE A 229 -2.10 17.90 20.48
N PRO A 230 -2.89 18.68 21.25
CA PRO A 230 -3.76 19.71 20.71
C PRO A 230 -2.99 20.88 20.09
N TYR A 231 -3.64 21.58 19.17
CA TYR A 231 -3.14 22.89 18.74
C TYR A 231 -3.20 23.89 19.89
N PRO A 232 -2.24 24.85 19.96
CA PRO A 232 -2.25 25.88 20.97
C PRO A 232 -3.58 26.67 20.98
N GLY A 233 -4.25 26.67 22.12
CA GLY A 233 -5.55 27.35 22.30
C GLY A 233 -6.77 26.58 21.78
N GLU A 234 -6.62 25.43 21.16
CA GLU A 234 -7.72 24.64 20.57
C GLU A 234 -8.06 23.37 21.39
N ALA A 235 -7.42 23.17 22.53
CA ALA A 235 -7.65 22.00 23.41
C ALA A 235 -9.02 21.97 24.08
N ASN A 236 -9.82 23.04 24.03
CA ASN A 236 -11.11 23.18 24.72
C ASN A 236 -11.07 22.77 26.21
N GLY A 237 -9.94 23.05 26.86
CA GLY A 237 -9.69 22.72 28.28
C GLY A 237 -9.34 21.25 28.54
N ALA A 238 -9.19 20.41 27.50
CA ALA A 238 -8.70 19.05 27.64
C ALA A 238 -7.17 19.08 27.81
N PRO A 239 -6.59 18.42 28.84
CA PRO A 239 -5.14 18.32 28.96
C PRO A 239 -4.56 17.47 27.85
N GLY A 240 -3.51 17.97 27.20
CA GLY A 240 -2.77 17.28 26.16
C GLY A 240 -1.27 17.51 26.29
N ALA A 241 -0.48 16.79 25.50
CA ALA A 241 0.97 16.98 25.48
C ALA A 241 1.32 18.33 24.83
N ASP A 242 2.42 18.92 25.25
CA ASP A 242 3.06 20.03 24.56
C ASP A 242 4.10 19.53 23.55
N GLU A 243 4.63 20.44 22.75
CA GLU A 243 5.64 20.14 21.73
C GLU A 243 6.88 19.46 22.33
N ALA A 244 7.35 19.93 23.49
CA ALA A 244 8.54 19.38 24.13
C ALA A 244 8.33 17.92 24.53
N THR A 245 7.16 17.58 25.07
CA THR A 245 6.75 16.22 25.43
C THR A 245 6.71 15.32 24.18
N VAL A 246 6.11 15.79 23.10
CA VAL A 246 6.04 15.03 21.83
C VAL A 246 7.43 14.76 21.28
N LEU A 247 8.30 15.77 21.19
CA LEU A 247 9.65 15.60 20.67
C LEU A 247 10.52 14.70 21.55
N ALA A 248 10.35 14.75 22.86
CA ALA A 248 11.00 13.82 23.80
C ALA A 248 10.52 12.38 23.57
N ALA A 249 9.22 12.18 23.35
CA ALA A 249 8.64 10.88 23.04
C ALA A 249 9.16 10.32 21.71
N VAL A 250 9.25 11.15 20.67
CA VAL A 250 9.84 10.76 19.37
C VAL A 250 11.29 10.29 19.52
N LYS A 251 12.11 11.03 20.28
CA LYS A 251 13.51 10.62 20.58
C LYS A 251 13.57 9.30 21.34
N ALA A 252 12.71 9.11 22.33
CA ALA A 252 12.64 7.88 23.12
C ALA A 252 12.16 6.70 22.30
N ALA A 253 11.19 6.90 21.40
CA ALA A 253 10.70 5.89 20.47
C ALA A 253 11.80 5.48 19.46
N ARG A 254 12.49 6.46 18.89
CA ARG A 254 13.60 6.20 17.93
C ARG A 254 14.73 5.38 18.54
N ALA A 255 15.01 5.55 19.82
CA ALA A 255 16.04 4.78 20.52
C ALA A 255 15.70 3.27 20.65
N GLN A 256 14.45 2.88 20.41
CA GLN A 256 13.96 1.51 20.54
C GLN A 256 13.85 0.78 19.19
N CYS A 257 14.05 1.46 18.06
CA CYS A 257 13.83 0.91 16.72
C CYS A 257 14.88 1.38 15.72
N ASP A 258 14.97 0.70 14.60
CA ASP A 258 15.85 1.06 13.48
C ASP A 258 15.20 2.07 12.53
N LEU A 259 13.86 2.09 12.46
CA LEU A 259 13.05 3.02 11.68
C LEU A 259 11.81 3.37 12.47
N LEU A 260 11.48 4.66 12.56
CA LEU A 260 10.30 5.16 13.25
C LEU A 260 9.29 5.74 12.26
N VAL A 261 8.08 5.17 12.27
CA VAL A 261 6.90 5.68 11.56
C VAL A 261 6.00 6.39 12.55
N ILE A 262 5.61 7.63 12.25
CA ILE A 262 4.65 8.39 13.05
C ILE A 262 3.36 8.56 12.26
N SER A 263 2.22 8.21 12.85
CA SER A 263 0.91 8.59 12.34
C SER A 263 0.38 9.79 13.09
N VAL A 264 -0.06 10.82 12.37
CA VAL A 264 -0.62 12.05 12.97
C VAL A 264 -1.98 12.35 12.36
N HIS A 265 -2.99 12.46 13.19
CA HIS A 265 -4.32 12.92 12.80
C HIS A 265 -4.42 14.44 13.07
N TRP A 266 -4.32 15.24 12.01
CA TRP A 266 -4.08 16.69 12.07
C TRP A 266 -4.71 17.50 10.94
N GLY A 267 -4.54 18.82 10.98
CA GLY A 267 -4.91 19.70 9.87
C GLY A 267 -6.34 20.20 9.94
N VAL A 268 -6.90 20.50 8.79
CA VAL A 268 -8.26 21.02 8.62
C VAL A 268 -8.97 20.18 7.57
N GLU A 269 -10.19 19.74 7.89
CA GLU A 269 -11.03 18.98 6.94
C GLU A 269 -11.15 19.73 5.60
N TYR A 270 -10.97 19.00 4.52
CA TYR A 270 -11.07 19.44 3.13
C TYR A 270 -10.04 20.51 2.71
N ALA A 271 -9.04 20.79 3.54
CA ALA A 271 -7.92 21.63 3.14
C ALA A 271 -6.88 20.81 2.35
N THR A 272 -6.56 21.27 1.14
CA THR A 272 -5.62 20.58 0.23
C THR A 272 -4.15 20.94 0.47
N ALA A 273 -3.87 21.75 1.48
CA ALA A 273 -2.53 22.08 1.94
C ALA A 273 -2.44 21.94 3.46
N PRO A 274 -1.31 21.46 4.00
CA PRO A 274 -1.10 21.37 5.43
C PRO A 274 -1.05 22.77 6.06
N ARG A 275 -1.40 22.87 7.35
CA ARG A 275 -1.20 24.08 8.12
C ARG A 275 0.31 24.34 8.30
N PRO A 276 0.77 25.60 8.34
CA PRO A 276 2.18 25.90 8.61
C PRO A 276 2.70 25.26 9.91
N GLU A 277 1.85 25.16 10.95
CA GLU A 277 2.18 24.53 12.23
C GLU A 277 2.38 23.02 12.07
N ASP A 278 1.66 22.37 11.14
CA ASP A 278 1.84 20.94 10.88
C ASP A 278 3.13 20.68 10.12
N VAL A 279 3.52 21.58 9.21
CA VAL A 279 4.82 21.52 8.52
C VAL A 279 5.97 21.68 9.51
N ASP A 280 5.89 22.70 10.40
CA ASP A 280 6.93 22.98 11.39
C ASP A 280 7.13 21.80 12.36
N ILE A 281 6.04 21.25 12.91
CA ILE A 281 6.15 20.11 13.84
C ILE A 281 6.57 18.84 13.14
N ALA A 282 6.18 18.62 11.87
CA ALA A 282 6.64 17.48 11.09
C ALA A 282 8.16 17.49 10.94
N HIS A 283 8.74 18.60 10.51
CA HIS A 283 10.19 18.75 10.39
C HIS A 283 10.89 18.52 11.75
N LYS A 284 10.37 19.08 12.84
CA LYS A 284 10.91 18.86 14.20
C LYS A 284 10.84 17.38 14.61
N MET A 285 9.76 16.67 14.29
CA MET A 285 9.66 15.23 14.56
C MET A 285 10.66 14.42 13.74
N LEU A 286 10.89 14.78 12.47
CA LEU A 286 11.91 14.15 11.64
C LEU A 286 13.31 14.40 12.19
N GLU A 287 13.64 15.62 12.59
CA GLU A 287 14.91 15.96 13.26
C GLU A 287 15.07 15.23 14.59
N ALA A 288 13.97 15.01 15.33
CA ALA A 288 13.98 14.26 16.58
C ALA A 288 14.16 12.74 16.41
N GLY A 289 14.05 12.21 15.17
CA GLY A 289 14.35 10.80 14.87
C GLY A 289 13.31 10.05 14.08
N ALA A 290 12.16 10.62 13.76
CA ALA A 290 11.21 10.00 12.84
C ALA A 290 11.83 9.82 11.44
N THR A 291 11.36 8.81 10.72
CA THR A 291 11.78 8.55 9.33
C THR A 291 10.62 8.78 8.37
N VAL A 292 9.42 8.37 8.77
CA VAL A 292 8.20 8.53 7.97
C VAL A 292 7.10 9.14 8.83
N ILE A 293 6.38 10.11 8.28
CA ILE A 293 5.17 10.65 8.88
C ILE A 293 4.00 10.36 7.93
N VAL A 294 2.92 9.78 8.47
CA VAL A 294 1.68 9.48 7.76
C VAL A 294 0.57 10.30 8.41
N GLY A 295 0.11 11.33 7.69
CA GLY A 295 -0.95 12.22 8.11
C GLY A 295 -2.33 11.74 7.68
N ALA A 296 -3.34 12.09 8.48
CA ALA A 296 -4.75 11.76 8.33
C ALA A 296 -5.63 12.92 8.81
N HIS A 297 -6.95 12.89 8.62
CA HIS A 297 -7.95 13.89 9.01
C HIS A 297 -8.40 14.86 7.91
N PRO A 298 -7.58 15.41 7.00
CA PRO A 298 -8.09 16.34 6.00
C PRO A 298 -9.15 15.73 5.06
N HIS A 299 -9.24 14.39 4.96
CA HIS A 299 -10.15 13.65 4.07
C HIS A 299 -9.99 13.97 2.58
N VAL A 300 -8.96 14.72 2.24
CA VAL A 300 -8.49 15.02 0.88
C VAL A 300 -6.98 14.87 0.85
N LEU A 301 -6.46 14.63 -0.34
CA LEU A 301 -5.03 14.50 -0.53
C LEU A 301 -4.30 15.81 -0.24
N GLN A 302 -3.17 15.71 0.44
CA GLN A 302 -2.20 16.79 0.61
C GLN A 302 -0.85 16.37 0.01
N PRO A 303 0.09 17.32 -0.22
CA PRO A 303 1.38 17.01 -0.81
C PRO A 303 2.17 15.94 -0.06
N ILE A 304 3.09 15.31 -0.78
CA ILE A 304 4.15 14.48 -0.23
C ILE A 304 5.43 15.32 -0.19
N GLU A 305 6.17 15.24 0.89
CA GLU A 305 7.44 15.94 1.04
C GLU A 305 8.54 14.96 1.40
N THR A 306 9.62 14.95 0.61
CA THR A 306 10.87 14.34 1.04
C THR A 306 11.72 15.38 1.75
N TYR A 307 12.19 15.05 2.95
CA TYR A 307 12.97 15.96 3.78
C TYR A 307 14.30 15.31 4.16
N LYS A 308 15.38 16.07 4.00
CA LYS A 308 16.69 15.64 4.46
C LYS A 308 17.02 16.29 5.78
N THR A 309 17.16 15.47 6.82
CA THR A 309 17.48 15.94 8.17
C THR A 309 18.90 16.48 8.26
N GLN A 310 19.19 17.29 9.29
CA GLN A 310 20.52 17.86 9.53
C GLN A 310 21.60 16.78 9.76
N ASP A 311 21.22 15.61 10.31
CA ASP A 311 22.09 14.46 10.46
C ASP A 311 22.24 13.62 9.17
N GLY A 312 21.62 14.05 8.07
CA GLY A 312 21.76 13.49 6.72
C GLY A 312 20.84 12.31 6.42
N ARG A 313 19.83 12.01 7.24
CA ARG A 313 18.81 10.98 6.94
C ARG A 313 17.85 11.47 5.88
N ASP A 314 17.50 10.57 4.95
CA ASP A 314 16.39 10.77 4.04
C ASP A 314 15.09 10.36 4.75
N THR A 315 14.07 11.21 4.66
CA THR A 315 12.79 11.04 5.35
C THR A 315 11.65 11.47 4.44
N VAL A 316 10.41 11.06 4.76
CA VAL A 316 9.23 11.40 3.97
C VAL A 316 8.03 11.75 4.86
N ILE A 317 7.24 12.72 4.40
CA ILE A 317 5.97 13.11 4.98
C ILE A 317 4.87 12.92 3.93
N PHE A 318 3.90 12.08 4.22
CA PHE A 318 2.60 12.07 3.57
C PHE A 318 1.68 12.95 4.42
N TYR A 319 1.46 14.21 4.04
CA TYR A 319 0.66 15.13 4.87
C TYR A 319 -0.79 14.69 5.01
N SER A 320 -1.39 14.12 3.96
CA SER A 320 -2.66 13.41 3.99
C SER A 320 -2.78 12.46 2.80
N LEU A 321 -3.17 11.22 3.07
CA LEU A 321 -3.46 10.21 2.05
C LEU A 321 -4.94 10.21 1.63
N GLY A 322 -5.74 11.17 2.13
CA GLY A 322 -7.17 11.23 1.92
C GLY A 322 -7.94 10.19 2.73
N ASN A 323 -9.12 9.84 2.27
CA ASN A 323 -9.85 8.69 2.78
C ASN A 323 -9.25 7.39 2.22
N PHE A 324 -9.68 6.25 2.77
CA PHE A 324 -9.45 4.93 2.18
C PHE A 324 -10.75 4.13 2.09
N LEU A 325 -11.72 4.46 2.92
CA LEU A 325 -13.10 3.96 2.83
C LEU A 325 -14.04 4.94 3.54
N SER A 326 -14.90 5.63 2.81
CA SER A 326 -15.82 6.62 3.37
C SER A 326 -17.10 6.75 2.56
N ASN A 327 -18.01 7.64 2.96
CA ASN A 327 -19.15 8.07 2.14
C ASN A 327 -19.12 9.59 1.91
N GLN A 328 -17.94 10.18 2.00
CA GLN A 328 -17.79 11.60 1.71
C GLN A 328 -17.93 11.86 0.21
N SER A 329 -18.24 13.09 -0.17
CA SER A 329 -18.47 13.43 -1.58
C SER A 329 -19.51 12.55 -2.30
N ARG A 330 -20.47 12.00 -1.55
CA ARG A 330 -21.49 11.04 -2.01
C ARG A 330 -22.38 11.51 -3.16
N THR A 331 -22.47 12.81 -3.39
CA THR A 331 -23.29 13.43 -4.42
C THR A 331 -22.50 13.90 -5.64
N TYR A 332 -21.18 13.68 -5.63
CA TYR A 332 -20.35 14.05 -6.76
C TYR A 332 -20.71 13.25 -8.01
N VAL A 333 -20.84 13.96 -9.12
CA VAL A 333 -21.06 13.41 -10.46
C VAL A 333 -20.10 14.14 -11.40
N ASP A 334 -19.23 13.39 -12.06
CA ASP A 334 -18.26 13.91 -13.03
C ASP A 334 -18.96 14.71 -14.13
N GLY A 335 -18.41 15.86 -14.47
CA GLY A 335 -18.94 16.76 -15.50
C GLY A 335 -20.20 17.54 -15.10
N LEU A 336 -20.79 17.28 -13.91
CA LEU A 336 -21.94 18.03 -13.38
C LEU A 336 -21.57 18.90 -12.17
N ASN A 337 -20.66 18.40 -11.33
CA ASN A 337 -20.18 19.13 -10.15
C ASN A 337 -18.74 19.63 -10.41
N PRO A 338 -18.31 20.69 -9.72
CA PRO A 338 -16.91 21.07 -9.70
C PRO A 338 -15.99 19.90 -9.29
N ASP A 339 -14.84 19.77 -9.90
CA ASP A 339 -13.89 18.68 -9.63
C ASP A 339 -13.47 18.62 -8.18
N SER A 340 -13.36 19.77 -7.49
CA SER A 340 -13.06 19.84 -6.06
C SER A 340 -14.07 19.10 -5.18
N ASN A 341 -15.32 18.95 -5.63
CA ASN A 341 -16.32 18.17 -4.91
C ASN A 341 -16.02 16.66 -4.96
N GLY A 342 -15.19 16.22 -5.88
CA GLY A 342 -14.72 14.83 -5.98
C GLY A 342 -13.47 14.52 -5.13
N GLU A 343 -12.71 15.54 -4.70
CA GLU A 343 -11.44 15.37 -3.98
C GLU A 343 -11.52 14.45 -2.74
N PRO A 344 -12.61 14.43 -1.93
CA PRO A 344 -12.70 13.46 -0.83
C PRO A 344 -12.82 11.99 -1.26
N ARG A 345 -12.90 11.70 -2.56
CA ARG A 345 -12.87 10.35 -3.15
C ARG A 345 -11.55 10.07 -3.86
N ASP A 346 -10.65 11.06 -3.97
CA ASP A 346 -9.27 10.86 -4.39
C ASP A 346 -8.46 10.36 -3.21
N GLU A 347 -7.77 9.25 -3.41
CA GLU A 347 -7.06 8.53 -2.39
C GLU A 347 -5.69 8.10 -2.92
N MET A 348 -4.77 7.80 -2.01
CA MET A 348 -3.48 7.20 -2.34
C MET A 348 -3.15 6.07 -1.38
N ILE A 349 -2.58 4.98 -1.93
CA ILE A 349 -1.81 4.05 -1.11
C ILE A 349 -0.36 4.47 -1.24
N GLY A 350 0.19 5.03 -0.15
CA GLY A 350 1.61 5.33 -0.03
C GLY A 350 2.41 4.05 0.12
N GLN A 351 3.52 3.95 -0.59
CA GLN A 351 4.46 2.83 -0.51
C GLN A 351 5.84 3.34 -0.15
N PHE A 352 6.52 2.65 0.75
CA PHE A 352 7.93 2.91 1.03
C PHE A 352 8.63 1.63 1.50
N SER A 353 9.96 1.69 1.57
CA SER A 353 10.75 0.59 2.12
C SER A 353 11.79 1.08 3.11
N ALA A 354 12.18 0.20 4.03
CA ALA A 354 13.37 0.34 4.87
C ALA A 354 14.42 -0.64 4.41
N VAL A 355 15.64 -0.16 4.15
CA VAL A 355 16.75 -0.98 3.69
C VAL A 355 17.86 -0.95 4.74
N LYS A 356 18.25 -2.12 5.22
CA LYS A 356 19.40 -2.30 6.11
C LYS A 356 20.64 -2.48 5.25
N ARG A 357 21.58 -1.53 5.34
CA ARG A 357 22.79 -1.49 4.53
C ARG A 357 24.04 -1.61 5.37
N ASP A 358 24.99 -2.41 4.86
CA ASP A 358 26.35 -2.50 5.40
C ASP A 358 27.27 -1.57 4.61
N TYR A 359 27.91 -0.64 5.31
CA TYR A 359 28.88 0.31 4.79
C TYR A 359 30.33 -0.08 5.15
N GLY A 360 30.56 -1.34 5.51
CA GLY A 360 31.87 -1.84 5.92
C GLY A 360 32.36 -1.17 7.21
N PRO A 361 33.51 -0.50 7.20
CA PRO A 361 34.06 0.18 8.39
C PRO A 361 33.15 1.30 8.94
N ALA A 362 32.25 1.84 8.12
CA ALA A 362 31.29 2.88 8.55
C ALA A 362 30.04 2.30 9.25
N GLY A 363 29.96 0.96 9.36
CA GLY A 363 28.91 0.26 10.11
C GLY A 363 27.66 -0.07 9.29
N VAL A 364 26.64 -0.56 9.99
CA VAL A 364 25.35 -0.94 9.42
C VAL A 364 24.30 0.12 9.78
N ARG A 365 23.48 0.49 8.81
CA ARG A 365 22.40 1.48 8.98
C ARG A 365 21.10 0.97 8.35
N VAL A 366 19.97 1.43 8.90
CA VAL A 366 18.65 1.28 8.27
C VAL A 366 18.24 2.64 7.73
N GLU A 367 17.93 2.68 6.46
CA GLU A 367 17.65 3.89 5.70
C GLU A 367 16.30 3.78 5.00
N LEU A 368 15.66 4.92 4.73
CA LEU A 368 14.53 5.00 3.83
C LEU A 368 14.99 4.57 2.43
N GLY A 369 14.26 3.63 1.84
CA GLY A 369 14.49 3.17 0.49
C GLY A 369 13.53 3.83 -0.51
N HIS A 370 12.87 2.98 -1.31
CA HIS A 370 11.87 3.45 -2.26
C HIS A 370 10.72 4.17 -1.55
N VAL A 371 10.24 5.24 -2.17
CA VAL A 371 9.00 5.95 -1.81
C VAL A 371 8.16 6.06 -3.07
N GLY A 372 6.88 5.73 -2.97
CA GLY A 372 5.97 5.77 -4.10
C GLY A 372 4.51 5.83 -3.69
N VAL A 373 3.62 5.97 -4.67
CA VAL A 373 2.18 5.98 -4.48
C VAL A 373 1.45 5.19 -5.55
N LEU A 374 0.31 4.64 -5.19
CA LEU A 374 -0.68 4.07 -6.09
C LEU A 374 -1.92 4.97 -6.03
N PRO A 375 -2.34 5.58 -7.15
CA PRO A 375 -3.58 6.32 -7.23
C PRO A 375 -4.79 5.41 -7.01
N VAL A 376 -5.70 5.84 -6.15
CA VAL A 376 -6.94 5.14 -5.79
C VAL A 376 -8.12 6.08 -5.96
N TRP A 377 -9.22 5.54 -6.43
CA TRP A 377 -10.51 6.23 -6.49
C TRP A 377 -11.52 5.49 -5.63
N GLU A 378 -12.19 6.20 -4.72
CA GLU A 378 -13.32 5.64 -3.99
C GLU A 378 -14.54 5.56 -4.91
N GLU A 379 -14.88 4.37 -5.34
CA GLU A 379 -16.14 4.12 -6.04
C GLU A 379 -17.31 4.25 -5.07
N ASN A 380 -18.32 5.05 -5.48
CA ASN A 380 -19.53 5.22 -4.72
C ASN A 380 -20.71 5.39 -5.71
N ASN A 381 -21.54 4.36 -5.83
CA ASN A 381 -22.64 4.31 -6.77
C ASN A 381 -23.96 4.85 -6.18
N ARG A 382 -23.92 5.60 -5.10
CA ARG A 382 -25.14 6.09 -4.43
C ARG A 382 -26.13 6.76 -5.37
N ASN A 383 -25.65 7.58 -6.30
CA ASN A 383 -26.50 8.29 -7.25
C ASN A 383 -27.21 7.33 -8.20
N GLU A 384 -26.56 6.23 -8.59
CA GLU A 384 -27.11 5.18 -9.43
C GLU A 384 -28.19 4.38 -8.70
N VAL A 385 -27.94 4.05 -7.42
CA VAL A 385 -28.91 3.38 -6.55
C VAL A 385 -30.12 4.29 -6.28
N ALA A 386 -29.88 5.56 -5.96
CA ALA A 386 -30.96 6.53 -5.72
C ALA A 386 -31.85 6.77 -6.96
N ALA A 387 -31.26 6.69 -8.15
CA ALA A 387 -31.97 6.79 -9.42
C ALA A 387 -32.64 5.47 -9.88
N GLY A 388 -32.46 4.38 -9.11
CA GLY A 388 -33.01 3.06 -9.45
C GLY A 388 -32.33 2.37 -10.63
N ARG A 389 -31.14 2.86 -11.06
CA ARG A 389 -30.34 2.25 -12.13
C ARG A 389 -29.53 1.07 -11.63
N GLU A 390 -29.10 1.15 -10.36
CA GLU A 390 -28.42 0.05 -9.65
C GLU A 390 -29.25 -0.41 -8.46
N LYS A 391 -29.14 -1.70 -8.11
CA LYS A 391 -29.90 -2.33 -7.03
C LYS A 391 -29.14 -2.42 -5.72
N LYS A 392 -27.81 -2.56 -5.82
CA LYS A 392 -26.94 -2.76 -4.66
C LYS A 392 -26.04 -1.55 -4.47
N PRO A 393 -25.90 -1.04 -3.23
CA PRO A 393 -24.90 -0.04 -2.93
C PRO A 393 -23.52 -0.63 -3.04
N VAL A 394 -22.60 0.13 -3.64
CA VAL A 394 -21.17 -0.16 -3.75
C VAL A 394 -20.41 1.07 -3.27
N ILE A 395 -19.53 0.90 -2.28
CA ILE A 395 -18.55 1.87 -1.83
C ILE A 395 -17.27 1.10 -1.58
N ARG A 396 -16.20 1.41 -2.32
CA ARG A 396 -14.93 0.68 -2.24
C ARG A 396 -13.77 1.44 -2.87
N PRO A 397 -12.55 1.30 -2.37
CA PRO A 397 -11.35 1.78 -3.06
C PRO A 397 -11.07 0.96 -4.32
N VAL A 398 -10.67 1.62 -5.41
CA VAL A 398 -10.33 1.01 -6.70
C VAL A 398 -8.97 1.52 -7.16
N LEU A 399 -8.06 0.62 -7.52
CA LEU A 399 -6.76 0.98 -8.09
C LEU A 399 -6.93 1.50 -9.52
N ILE A 400 -6.72 2.79 -9.72
CA ILE A 400 -6.90 3.47 -11.01
C ILE A 400 -5.99 2.87 -12.08
N ASP A 401 -4.73 2.67 -11.79
CA ASP A 401 -3.72 2.15 -12.73
C ASP A 401 -3.92 0.67 -13.09
N ARG A 402 -4.80 -0.02 -12.37
CA ARG A 402 -5.24 -1.38 -12.70
C ARG A 402 -6.49 -1.37 -13.59
N GLU A 403 -7.41 -0.45 -13.36
CA GLU A 403 -8.69 -0.40 -14.07
C GLU A 403 -8.57 0.26 -15.45
N ILE A 404 -7.78 1.34 -15.59
CA ILE A 404 -7.60 2.04 -16.86
C ILE A 404 -7.22 1.10 -18.02
N PRO A 405 -6.19 0.23 -17.94
CA PRO A 405 -5.84 -0.65 -19.04
C PRO A 405 -6.95 -1.63 -19.43
N VAL A 406 -7.77 -2.06 -18.47
CA VAL A 406 -8.92 -2.96 -18.71
C VAL A 406 -9.99 -2.21 -19.49
N LEU A 407 -10.29 -0.97 -19.11
CA LEU A 407 -11.26 -0.13 -19.79
C LEU A 407 -10.79 0.24 -21.22
N GLU A 408 -9.52 0.56 -21.41
CA GLU A 408 -8.92 0.85 -22.71
C GLU A 408 -9.02 -0.37 -23.64
N ALA A 409 -8.68 -1.56 -23.15
CA ALA A 409 -8.81 -2.79 -23.91
C ALA A 409 -10.27 -3.03 -24.33
N ARG A 410 -11.22 -2.83 -23.41
CA ARG A 410 -12.65 -3.01 -23.70
C ARG A 410 -13.19 -1.97 -24.68
N LEU A 411 -12.78 -0.71 -24.53
CA LEU A 411 -13.13 0.36 -25.47
C LEU A 411 -12.66 0.04 -26.89
N ASN A 412 -11.41 -0.41 -27.05
CA ASN A 412 -10.84 -0.83 -28.32
C ASN A 412 -11.62 -1.98 -28.98
N GLU A 413 -12.12 -2.96 -28.19
CA GLU A 413 -12.97 -4.04 -28.70
C GLU A 413 -14.29 -3.50 -29.24
N LEU A 414 -14.95 -2.61 -28.51
CA LEU A 414 -16.22 -1.99 -28.89
C LEU A 414 -16.04 -1.10 -30.13
N GLU A 415 -14.96 -0.35 -30.25
CA GLU A 415 -14.63 0.46 -31.43
C GLU A 415 -14.45 -0.41 -32.68
N LYS A 416 -13.74 -1.53 -32.56
CA LYS A 416 -13.59 -2.50 -33.66
C LYS A 416 -14.94 -3.08 -34.08
N ALA A 417 -15.79 -3.44 -33.11
CA ALA A 417 -17.13 -3.96 -33.42
C ALA A 417 -18.03 -2.89 -34.07
N ALA A 418 -17.84 -1.62 -33.76
CA ALA A 418 -18.51 -0.48 -34.38
C ALA A 418 -18.01 -0.20 -35.80
N GLY A 419 -16.94 -0.84 -36.26
CA GLY A 419 -16.29 -0.51 -37.54
C GLY A 419 -15.52 0.81 -37.55
N MET A 420 -15.24 1.34 -36.35
CA MET A 420 -14.41 2.53 -36.17
C MET A 420 -12.93 2.12 -36.32
N SER A 421 -12.21 2.73 -37.25
CA SER A 421 -10.76 2.55 -37.32
C SER A 421 -10.13 3.00 -36.02
N ALA A 422 -9.19 2.21 -35.49
CA ALA A 422 -8.44 2.58 -34.29
C ALA A 422 -7.92 4.01 -34.42
N GLY A 423 -8.45 4.91 -33.61
CA GLY A 423 -8.05 6.31 -33.62
C GLY A 423 -6.56 6.44 -33.32
N ILE A 424 -5.91 7.34 -34.01
CA ILE A 424 -4.55 7.79 -33.75
C ILE A 424 -4.44 8.12 -32.26
N PRO A 425 -3.40 7.62 -31.55
CA PRO A 425 -3.22 7.98 -30.14
C PRO A 425 -3.19 9.51 -30.00
N ALA A 426 -3.94 10.05 -29.05
CA ALA A 426 -3.96 11.47 -28.74
C ALA A 426 -2.53 11.98 -28.59
N ALA A 427 -2.14 12.92 -29.45
CA ALA A 427 -0.85 13.57 -29.37
C ALA A 427 -0.75 14.35 -28.04
N PRO A 428 0.42 14.39 -27.40
CA PRO A 428 0.58 15.18 -26.18
C PRO A 428 0.23 16.64 -26.43
N ALA A 429 -0.53 17.23 -25.55
CA ALA A 429 -0.95 18.62 -25.63
C ALA A 429 0.29 19.54 -25.73
N GLY A 430 0.45 20.20 -26.89
CA GLY A 430 1.50 21.20 -27.07
C GLY A 430 2.18 21.30 -28.42
N ALA A 431 1.51 21.04 -29.55
CA ALA A 431 2.08 21.38 -30.87
C ALA A 431 1.12 22.27 -31.67
N PRO A 432 1.65 23.33 -32.35
CA PRO A 432 0.84 24.30 -33.11
C PRO A 432 0.27 23.67 -34.39
N SER A 433 -0.95 24.08 -34.73
CA SER A 433 -1.71 23.68 -35.92
C SER A 433 -0.94 23.96 -37.20
N ALA A 434 -0.71 22.92 -38.01
CA ALA A 434 -0.30 23.05 -39.41
C ALA A 434 -1.46 22.62 -40.33
N ASP A 435 -1.70 23.43 -41.36
CA ASP A 435 -2.77 23.33 -42.35
C ASP A 435 -2.94 21.95 -43.00
N MET A 436 -4.18 21.49 -43.07
CA MET A 436 -4.57 20.31 -43.89
C MET A 436 -4.86 20.71 -45.34
N PRO A 437 -4.36 19.96 -46.33
CA PRO A 437 -4.77 20.12 -47.74
C PRO A 437 -6.13 19.45 -48.02
N PRO A 438 -6.94 19.98 -48.95
CA PRO A 438 -8.27 19.46 -49.26
C PRO A 438 -8.21 18.31 -50.27
N GLY A 439 -8.96 17.24 -50.00
CA GLY A 439 -9.41 16.31 -51.01
C GLY A 439 -8.91 14.87 -50.91
N THR A 440 -9.62 14.02 -50.16
CA THR A 440 -9.68 12.59 -50.44
C THR A 440 -11.13 12.14 -50.53
N LYS A 441 -11.44 11.56 -51.66
CA LYS A 441 -12.77 11.05 -52.05
C LYS A 441 -13.18 9.86 -51.17
N SER A 442 -14.43 9.93 -50.71
CA SER A 442 -15.19 8.83 -50.12
C SER A 442 -15.04 7.53 -50.90
N ALA A 443 -14.55 6.48 -50.28
CA ALA A 443 -14.69 5.11 -50.76
C ALA A 443 -16.09 4.61 -50.42
N ALA A 444 -16.72 3.94 -51.41
CA ALA A 444 -18.05 3.38 -51.30
C ALA A 444 -18.17 2.32 -50.20
N PRO A 445 -19.36 2.15 -49.57
CA PRO A 445 -19.55 1.19 -48.49
C PRO A 445 -19.49 -0.24 -49.01
N GLY A 446 -18.41 -0.94 -48.70
CA GLY A 446 -18.29 -2.39 -48.83
C GLY A 446 -19.00 -3.08 -47.67
N GLN A 447 -19.79 -4.07 -48.01
CA GLN A 447 -20.66 -4.94 -47.21
C GLN A 447 -20.13 -5.29 -45.83
N GLY A 448 -20.98 -5.09 -44.80
CA GLY A 448 -20.89 -5.76 -43.50
C GLY A 448 -20.36 -4.94 -42.34
N SER A 449 -20.80 -3.69 -42.13
CA SER A 449 -20.68 -3.06 -40.81
C SER A 449 -21.70 -3.67 -39.87
N VAL A 450 -21.28 -4.66 -39.07
CA VAL A 450 -22.02 -5.09 -37.88
C VAL A 450 -21.93 -3.94 -36.90
N GLY A 451 -22.87 -3.02 -36.91
CA GLY A 451 -22.93 -1.93 -35.94
C GLY A 451 -23.19 -2.52 -34.57
N LEU A 452 -22.72 -1.81 -33.53
CA LEU A 452 -22.96 -2.18 -32.13
C LEU A 452 -24.45 -2.45 -31.87
N THR A 453 -24.74 -3.49 -31.11
CA THR A 453 -26.05 -3.77 -30.54
C THR A 453 -26.47 -2.63 -29.56
N ALA A 454 -27.71 -2.62 -29.14
CA ALA A 454 -28.20 -1.62 -28.17
C ALA A 454 -27.45 -1.70 -26.84
N ASP A 455 -27.13 -2.91 -26.37
CA ASP A 455 -26.39 -3.14 -25.14
C ASP A 455 -24.93 -2.71 -25.28
N GLU A 456 -24.27 -3.04 -26.39
CA GLU A 456 -22.90 -2.60 -26.67
C GLU A 456 -22.79 -1.07 -26.80
N LYS A 457 -23.79 -0.40 -27.37
CA LYS A 457 -23.84 1.07 -27.41
C LYS A 457 -23.92 1.67 -26.00
N LYS A 458 -24.74 1.08 -25.14
CA LYS A 458 -24.83 1.50 -23.73
C LYS A 458 -23.51 1.28 -23.02
N GLU A 459 -22.93 0.09 -23.17
CA GLU A 459 -21.62 -0.25 -22.60
C GLU A 459 -20.51 0.67 -23.09
N PHE A 460 -20.48 0.99 -24.40
CA PHE A 460 -19.50 1.93 -24.96
C PHE A 460 -19.55 3.29 -24.26
N VAL A 461 -20.74 3.83 -24.03
CA VAL A 461 -20.91 5.10 -23.32
C VAL A 461 -20.45 5.01 -21.86
N GLU A 462 -20.75 3.91 -21.18
CA GLU A 462 -20.37 3.68 -19.78
C GLU A 462 -18.85 3.53 -19.62
N VAL A 463 -18.21 2.69 -20.49
CA VAL A 463 -16.76 2.49 -20.50
C VAL A 463 -16.03 3.81 -20.81
N THR A 464 -16.51 4.58 -21.81
CA THR A 464 -15.90 5.86 -22.17
C THR A 464 -15.97 6.87 -21.01
N LYS A 465 -17.12 6.97 -20.34
CA LYS A 465 -17.28 7.86 -19.19
C LYS A 465 -16.40 7.43 -18.01
N ARG A 466 -16.35 6.13 -17.74
CA ARG A 466 -15.54 5.59 -16.64
C ARG A 466 -14.05 5.81 -16.89
N LEU A 467 -13.58 5.53 -18.11
CA LEU A 467 -12.20 5.75 -18.50
C LEU A 467 -11.82 7.23 -18.38
N LYS A 468 -12.67 8.14 -18.87
CA LYS A 468 -12.45 9.58 -18.72
C LYS A 468 -12.35 9.98 -17.25
N LEU A 469 -13.32 9.58 -16.43
CA LEU A 469 -13.32 9.87 -14.99
C LEU A 469 -12.01 9.45 -14.35
N LEU A 470 -11.61 8.18 -14.51
CA LEU A 470 -10.41 7.65 -13.87
C LEU A 470 -9.13 8.30 -14.37
N THR A 471 -9.07 8.63 -15.66
CA THR A 471 -7.92 9.36 -16.25
C THR A 471 -7.81 10.76 -15.66
N ASP A 472 -8.91 11.50 -15.55
CA ASP A 472 -8.93 12.85 -14.99
C ASP A 472 -8.60 12.82 -13.48
N ARG A 473 -9.18 11.88 -12.72
CA ARG A 473 -8.89 11.74 -11.27
C ARG A 473 -7.44 11.34 -11.04
N ARG A 474 -6.91 10.40 -11.85
CA ARG A 474 -5.49 10.05 -11.82
C ARG A 474 -4.60 11.28 -11.97
N ALA A 475 -4.88 12.11 -12.96
CA ALA A 475 -4.10 13.32 -13.20
C ALA A 475 -4.15 14.31 -12.01
N GLN A 476 -5.31 14.43 -11.35
CA GLN A 476 -5.47 15.29 -10.17
C GLN A 476 -4.74 14.73 -8.95
N ILE A 477 -4.82 13.42 -8.71
CA ILE A 477 -4.09 12.73 -7.64
C ILE A 477 -2.58 12.93 -7.81
N LEU A 478 -2.06 12.73 -9.03
CA LEU A 478 -0.64 12.89 -9.30
C LEU A 478 -0.17 14.35 -9.22
N ALA A 479 -1.01 15.30 -9.63
CA ALA A 479 -0.72 16.72 -9.45
C ALA A 479 -0.58 17.09 -7.96
N ARG A 480 -1.22 16.33 -7.07
CA ARG A 480 -1.13 16.53 -5.61
C ARG A 480 0.07 15.80 -4.99
N ALA A 481 0.32 14.57 -5.42
CA ALA A 481 1.41 13.73 -4.91
C ALA A 481 2.78 14.12 -5.47
N GLY A 482 2.85 14.47 -6.75
CA GLY A 482 4.05 14.57 -7.56
C GLY A 482 4.25 13.35 -8.46
N ASP A 483 4.56 13.57 -9.73
CA ASP A 483 4.69 12.49 -10.74
C ASP A 483 5.84 11.52 -10.42
N ASP A 484 6.88 11.98 -9.71
CA ASP A 484 8.06 11.20 -9.35
C ASP A 484 7.76 10.03 -8.39
N TYR A 485 6.59 10.04 -7.73
CA TYR A 485 6.21 9.02 -6.74
C TYR A 485 5.34 7.89 -7.30
N VAL A 486 4.99 7.91 -8.59
CA VAL A 486 4.09 6.89 -9.17
C VAL A 486 4.75 5.52 -9.21
N THR A 487 4.10 4.52 -8.65
CA THR A 487 4.51 3.11 -8.70
C THR A 487 3.51 2.27 -9.47
N ALA A 488 3.97 1.16 -10.05
CA ALA A 488 3.05 0.21 -10.68
C ALA A 488 2.41 -0.69 -9.61
N PRO A 489 1.09 -0.95 -9.67
CA PRO A 489 0.44 -1.89 -8.77
C PRO A 489 1.00 -3.32 -8.96
N PRO A 490 0.94 -4.17 -7.94
CA PRO A 490 1.28 -5.57 -8.06
C PRO A 490 0.49 -6.23 -9.18
N LYS A 491 1.12 -7.12 -9.93
CA LYS A 491 0.41 -7.91 -10.94
C LYS A 491 -0.51 -8.89 -10.24
N LEU A 492 -1.78 -8.88 -10.60
CA LEU A 492 -2.71 -9.91 -10.11
C LEU A 492 -2.18 -11.28 -10.50
N PRO A 493 -2.25 -12.28 -9.60
CA PRO A 493 -1.99 -13.65 -9.98
C PRO A 493 -2.95 -14.03 -11.12
N ALA A 494 -2.42 -14.73 -12.14
CA ALA A 494 -3.25 -15.22 -13.22
C ALA A 494 -4.42 -16.02 -12.59
N LYS A 495 -5.66 -15.66 -12.96
CA LYS A 495 -6.82 -16.46 -12.52
C LYS A 495 -6.60 -17.90 -12.94
N PRO A 496 -6.78 -18.89 -12.03
CA PRO A 496 -6.62 -20.31 -12.34
C PRO A 496 -7.57 -20.78 -13.43
#